data_2ee962ab19215f786df67c1902ebbfbf
#
_entry.id   2ee962ab19215f786df67c1902ebbfbf
#
_cell.length_a   1.000
_cell.length_b   1.000
_cell.length_c   1.000
_cell.angle_alpha   90.00
_cell.angle_beta   90.00
_cell.angle_gamma   90.00
#
_symmetry.space_group_name_H-M   'P 1'
#
loop_
_entity.id
_entity.type
_entity.pdbx_description
1 polymer ?
#
loop_
_entity_poly.entity_id
_entity_poly.type
_entity_poly.pdbx_seq_one_letter_code
_entity_poly.pdbx_strand_id
1 'polypeptide(L)'
;MNYFFLRIRHLMFLTILIFLVASCGNTGNNENNNEIQESIDGTLSLPDGFKAIVVAEDLGRGRHIVVNDNGDIYLALRQINNDGGVACLRDTTNDGEADIVEYFGEHPGTGIGIRNGYLYVGADYGVYRYKMTEGELVPTGEAELIAGGFPEQGSHAVKPFAFDNKGNMYVNVGAPSNACMEQMRTKGSPGMDPCPQLERQGGIWRFNADKPDQDQVADAERFATGIRNAVAITWNQHVNELYVVQHGRDQLHQFYPDMYTVEESANLPAEEMLMVEAGSDFGWPYCYYDQMKGQK
;
A
#
# COMPACT_ATOMS: atom_id res chain seq x y z
N MET A 1 8.94 46.11 -65.56
CA MET A 1 9.49 45.97 -66.97
C MET A 1 9.56 44.52 -67.26
N ASN A 2 8.58 44.14 -67.95
CA ASN A 2 8.51 43.28 -69.15
C ASN A 2 8.92 41.82 -68.94
N TYR A 3 8.03 40.98 -69.09
CA TYR A 3 7.37 40.27 -70.18
C TYR A 3 8.08 38.93 -70.44
N PHE A 4 7.55 37.81 -70.80
CA PHE A 4 6.31 37.42 -71.41
C PHE A 4 6.35 35.91 -71.67
N PHE A 5 5.27 35.22 -71.56
CA PHE A 5 4.68 34.20 -72.42
C PHE A 5 5.55 32.98 -72.86
N LEU A 6 5.03 31.91 -73.18
CA LEU A 6 3.71 31.30 -73.39
C LEU A 6 3.87 29.86 -73.93
N ARG A 7 2.98 29.03 -73.62
CA ARG A 7 2.35 28.01 -74.51
C ARG A 7 3.16 26.77 -74.90
N ILE A 8 2.63 25.69 -74.86
CA ILE A 8 1.43 24.98 -75.27
C ILE A 8 1.82 23.68 -76.00
N ARG A 9 1.12 22.62 -75.58
CA ARG A 9 0.37 21.64 -76.38
C ARG A 9 1.00 20.31 -76.77
N HIS A 10 0.23 19.42 -76.49
CA HIS A 10 -0.42 18.23 -77.15
C HIS A 10 0.33 16.91 -76.93
N LEU A 11 -0.32 16.02 -76.28
CA LEU A 11 -1.32 15.04 -76.68
C LEU A 11 -0.70 13.92 -77.51
N MET A 12 -0.69 12.75 -76.97
CA MET A 12 -1.33 11.57 -77.56
C MET A 12 -1.03 10.31 -76.74
N PHE A 13 -2.11 9.74 -76.27
CA PHE A 13 -2.46 8.35 -76.25
C PHE A 13 -1.37 7.36 -76.70
N LEU A 14 -1.08 6.38 -75.86
CA LEU A 14 -1.26 4.96 -76.19
C LEU A 14 -1.29 4.07 -74.96
N THR A 15 -2.35 3.38 -74.84
CA THR A 15 -2.62 2.19 -74.01
C THR A 15 -1.68 1.06 -74.37
N ILE A 16 -1.17 0.33 -73.35
CA ILE A 16 -0.88 -1.12 -73.28
C ILE A 16 -0.66 -1.45 -71.81
N LEU A 17 -1.55 -2.05 -71.18
CA LEU A 17 -1.93 -3.41 -70.84
C LEU A 17 -0.83 -4.22 -70.17
N ILE A 18 -1.05 -4.41 -68.85
CA ILE A 18 -0.84 -5.57 -67.96
C ILE A 18 0.54 -6.24 -67.98
N PHE A 19 1.13 -6.21 -66.77
CA PHE A 19 1.58 -7.42 -66.11
C PHE A 19 1.55 -7.23 -64.58
N LEU A 20 0.64 -7.90 -63.94
CA LEU A 20 0.64 -8.16 -62.49
C LEU A 20 1.90 -8.98 -62.18
N VAL A 21 2.79 -8.42 -61.43
CA VAL A 21 3.74 -9.16 -60.61
C VAL A 21 3.47 -8.71 -59.19
N ALA A 22 2.80 -9.56 -58.45
CA ALA A 22 2.74 -9.42 -57.01
C ALA A 22 4.13 -9.66 -56.43
N SER A 23 4.85 -8.57 -56.18
CA SER A 23 6.00 -8.59 -55.27
C SER A 23 5.49 -8.20 -53.90
N CYS A 24 5.34 -9.19 -53.05
CA CYS A 24 5.24 -8.97 -51.61
C CYS A 24 6.54 -8.34 -51.13
N GLY A 25 6.60 -7.02 -51.20
CA GLY A 25 7.58 -6.22 -50.50
C GLY A 25 7.10 -6.14 -49.03
N ASN A 26 7.71 -6.93 -48.21
CA ASN A 26 7.58 -6.83 -46.76
C ASN A 26 8.29 -5.51 -46.36
N THR A 27 7.55 -4.41 -46.35
CA THR A 27 7.96 -3.21 -45.62
C THR A 27 7.75 -3.54 -44.17
N GLY A 28 8.81 -4.01 -43.52
CA GLY A 28 8.87 -4.13 -42.10
C GLY A 28 8.65 -2.74 -41.47
N ASN A 29 7.45 -2.44 -41.07
CA ASN A 29 7.21 -1.52 -40.00
C ASN A 29 7.84 -2.18 -38.77
N ASN A 30 9.00 -1.71 -38.38
CA ASN A 30 9.48 -1.83 -37.04
C ASN A 30 8.53 -0.96 -36.17
N GLU A 31 7.32 -1.40 -35.95
CA GLU A 31 6.64 -1.14 -34.69
C GLU A 31 7.44 -1.95 -33.67
N ASN A 32 8.17 -1.25 -32.83
CA ASN A 32 8.62 -1.78 -31.54
C ASN A 32 7.35 -2.06 -30.72
N ASN A 33 6.66 -3.13 -31.06
CA ASN A 33 5.81 -3.80 -30.12
C ASN A 33 6.77 -4.45 -29.13
N ASN A 34 7.11 -3.74 -28.06
CA ASN A 34 7.48 -4.36 -26.81
C ASN A 34 6.25 -5.18 -26.40
N GLU A 35 6.17 -6.42 -26.87
CA GLU A 35 5.27 -7.39 -26.29
C GLU A 35 5.74 -7.58 -24.88
N ILE A 36 4.99 -6.97 -23.93
CA ILE A 36 5.14 -7.23 -22.51
C ILE A 36 5.01 -8.74 -22.35
N GLN A 37 6.10 -9.38 -21.99
CA GLN A 37 6.19 -10.83 -21.91
C GLN A 37 5.28 -11.27 -20.76
N GLU A 38 4.28 -12.07 -21.06
CA GLU A 38 3.40 -12.65 -20.04
C GLU A 38 4.19 -13.64 -19.20
N SER A 39 4.66 -13.22 -18.04
CA SER A 39 5.24 -14.09 -17.03
C SER A 39 4.21 -14.50 -15.99
N ILE A 40 3.12 -15.14 -16.44
CA ILE A 40 2.14 -15.69 -15.52
C ILE A 40 2.08 -17.20 -15.72
N ASP A 41 2.36 -17.92 -14.64
CA ASP A 41 2.27 -19.37 -14.55
C ASP A 41 0.82 -19.93 -14.55
N GLY A 42 -0.16 -19.11 -14.90
CA GLY A 42 -1.57 -19.47 -14.94
C GLY A 42 -2.27 -19.51 -13.57
N THR A 43 -1.65 -19.00 -12.51
CA THR A 43 -2.25 -19.01 -11.15
C THR A 43 -3.27 -17.90 -10.93
N LEU A 44 -3.28 -16.84 -11.76
CA LEU A 44 -4.22 -15.72 -11.65
C LEU A 44 -5.34 -15.86 -12.69
N SER A 45 -6.59 -15.72 -12.24
CA SER A 45 -7.75 -15.55 -13.10
C SER A 45 -8.10 -14.09 -13.20
N LEU A 46 -7.92 -13.49 -14.35
CA LEU A 46 -8.17 -12.08 -14.60
C LEU A 46 -9.39 -11.88 -15.52
N PRO A 47 -10.13 -10.77 -15.38
CA PRO A 47 -11.16 -10.39 -16.32
C PRO A 47 -10.59 -10.13 -17.72
N ASP A 48 -11.44 -10.25 -18.75
CA ASP A 48 -11.06 -9.94 -20.12
C ASP A 48 -10.50 -8.51 -20.26
N GLY A 49 -9.38 -8.37 -20.95
CA GLY A 49 -8.70 -7.10 -21.16
C GLY A 49 -7.72 -6.70 -20.04
N PHE A 50 -7.57 -7.51 -18.98
CA PHE A 50 -6.55 -7.32 -17.97
C PHE A 50 -5.38 -8.29 -18.18
N LYS A 51 -4.19 -7.80 -17.88
CA LYS A 51 -2.96 -8.58 -17.84
C LYS A 51 -2.28 -8.37 -16.49
N ALA A 52 -1.55 -9.35 -16.00
CA ALA A 52 -0.65 -9.20 -14.86
C ALA A 52 0.80 -9.35 -15.32
N ILE A 53 1.67 -8.58 -14.73
CA ILE A 53 3.11 -8.61 -14.96
C ILE A 53 3.78 -8.84 -13.61
N VAL A 54 4.78 -9.70 -13.57
CA VAL A 54 5.62 -9.85 -12.40
C VAL A 54 6.68 -8.76 -12.45
N VAL A 55 6.55 -7.75 -11.60
CA VAL A 55 7.48 -6.60 -11.57
C VAL A 55 8.84 -7.02 -11.02
N ALA A 56 8.88 -7.84 -9.97
CA ALA A 56 10.10 -8.40 -9.38
C ALA A 56 9.75 -9.59 -8.48
N GLU A 57 10.71 -10.49 -8.28
CA GLU A 57 10.59 -11.69 -7.44
C GLU A 57 11.62 -11.67 -6.29
N ASP A 58 11.43 -12.53 -5.30
CA ASP A 58 12.37 -12.78 -4.20
C ASP A 58 12.76 -11.55 -3.36
N LEU A 59 11.89 -10.54 -3.29
CA LEU A 59 12.14 -9.29 -2.57
C LEU A 59 12.14 -9.44 -1.04
N GLY A 60 11.74 -10.59 -0.51
CA GLY A 60 11.58 -10.83 0.93
C GLY A 60 10.12 -10.68 1.39
N ARG A 61 9.92 -10.43 2.69
CA ARG A 61 8.57 -10.34 3.28
C ARG A 61 7.93 -8.97 3.05
N GLY A 62 7.52 -8.73 1.81
CA GLY A 62 6.84 -7.50 1.42
C GLY A 62 5.51 -7.27 2.14
N ARG A 63 5.19 -5.99 2.40
CA ARG A 63 3.96 -5.55 3.04
C ARG A 63 3.23 -4.51 2.18
N HIS A 64 3.43 -3.25 2.43
CA HIS A 64 2.82 -2.18 1.65
C HIS A 64 3.80 -1.61 0.63
N ILE A 65 3.26 -1.10 -0.45
CA ILE A 65 4.00 -0.44 -1.52
C ILE A 65 3.56 1.00 -1.68
N VAL A 66 4.45 1.83 -2.18
CA VAL A 66 4.15 3.15 -2.71
C VAL A 66 4.91 3.35 -4.02
N VAL A 67 4.29 4.01 -4.97
CA VAL A 67 4.88 4.36 -6.26
C VAL A 67 5.11 5.85 -6.29
N ASN A 68 6.32 6.26 -6.66
CA ASN A 68 6.69 7.66 -6.84
C ASN A 68 6.21 8.16 -8.22
N ASP A 69 6.11 9.46 -8.39
CA ASP A 69 5.65 10.10 -9.64
C ASP A 69 6.51 9.73 -10.86
N ASN A 70 7.78 9.37 -10.65
CA ASN A 70 8.69 8.93 -11.70
C ASN A 70 8.61 7.42 -12.03
N GLY A 71 7.71 6.69 -11.38
CA GLY A 71 7.52 5.25 -11.56
C GLY A 71 8.32 4.34 -10.62
N ASP A 72 9.26 4.87 -9.84
CA ASP A 72 9.98 4.08 -8.84
C ASP A 72 9.03 3.50 -7.80
N ILE A 73 9.21 2.22 -7.45
CA ILE A 73 8.38 1.51 -6.49
C ILE A 73 9.18 1.26 -5.22
N TYR A 74 8.57 1.54 -4.07
CA TYR A 74 9.13 1.27 -2.76
C TYR A 74 8.24 0.27 -2.01
N LEU A 75 8.82 -0.85 -1.60
CA LEU A 75 8.15 -1.93 -0.88
C LEU A 75 8.66 -2.00 0.55
N ALA A 76 7.80 -1.72 1.53
CA ALA A 76 8.13 -1.95 2.94
C ALA A 76 8.26 -3.44 3.21
N LEU A 77 9.34 -3.84 3.88
CA LEU A 77 9.61 -5.22 4.26
C LEU A 77 9.36 -5.41 5.75
N ARG A 78 8.72 -6.53 6.11
CA ARG A 78 8.47 -6.86 7.53
C ARG A 78 9.74 -7.24 8.29
N GLN A 79 10.79 -7.61 7.58
CA GLN A 79 12.10 -7.99 8.09
C GLN A 79 13.18 -7.43 7.18
N ILE A 80 14.34 -7.16 7.75
CA ILE A 80 15.52 -6.77 6.96
C ILE A 80 15.83 -7.87 5.94
N ASN A 81 16.04 -7.47 4.71
CA ASN A 81 16.51 -8.31 3.61
C ASN A 81 17.60 -7.54 2.84
N ASN A 82 18.69 -8.20 2.48
CA ASN A 82 19.84 -7.56 1.81
C ASN A 82 20.25 -6.22 2.47
N ASP A 83 20.34 -6.22 3.80
CA ASP A 83 20.71 -5.08 4.64
C ASP A 83 19.72 -3.88 4.61
N GLY A 84 18.48 -4.09 4.11
CA GLY A 84 17.46 -3.04 4.06
C GLY A 84 16.07 -3.46 4.52
N GLY A 85 15.34 -2.51 5.13
CA GLY A 85 13.93 -2.64 5.51
C GLY A 85 12.94 -2.20 4.41
N VAL A 86 13.47 -1.65 3.29
CA VAL A 86 12.71 -1.26 2.11
C VAL A 86 13.42 -1.77 0.86
N ALA A 87 12.68 -2.40 -0.05
CA ALA A 87 13.13 -2.68 -1.40
C ALA A 87 12.70 -1.54 -2.34
N CYS A 88 13.64 -1.08 -3.16
CA CYS A 88 13.48 -0.01 -4.14
C CYS A 88 13.62 -0.59 -5.54
N LEU A 89 12.64 -0.36 -6.39
CA LEU A 89 12.54 -0.95 -7.71
C LEU A 89 12.44 0.14 -8.77
N ARG A 90 13.19 0.00 -9.86
CA ARG A 90 13.09 0.87 -11.02
C ARG A 90 13.04 0.04 -12.30
N ASP A 91 12.06 0.30 -13.12
CA ASP A 91 11.97 -0.13 -14.52
C ASP A 91 12.59 0.96 -15.39
N THR A 92 13.69 0.66 -16.07
CA THR A 92 14.41 1.58 -16.94
C THR A 92 14.09 1.37 -18.43
N THR A 93 13.46 0.26 -18.76
CA THR A 93 13.13 -0.17 -20.13
C THR A 93 11.66 0.07 -20.47
N ASN A 94 10.80 0.34 -19.49
CA ASN A 94 9.35 0.51 -19.57
C ASN A 94 8.64 -0.74 -20.11
N ASP A 95 9.10 -1.91 -19.70
CA ASP A 95 8.46 -3.20 -20.04
C ASP A 95 7.59 -3.75 -18.88
N GLY A 96 7.62 -3.10 -17.70
CA GLY A 96 6.86 -3.45 -16.52
C GLY A 96 7.63 -4.33 -15.54
N GLU A 97 8.86 -4.73 -15.86
CA GLU A 97 9.76 -5.47 -14.98
C GLU A 97 10.82 -4.52 -14.39
N ALA A 98 11.25 -4.75 -13.17
CA ALA A 98 12.26 -3.91 -12.53
C ALA A 98 13.66 -4.35 -12.96
N ASP A 99 14.39 -3.47 -13.67
CA ASP A 99 15.79 -3.69 -14.05
C ASP A 99 16.75 -3.45 -12.89
N ILE A 100 16.36 -2.61 -11.94
CA ILE A 100 17.17 -2.24 -10.77
C ILE A 100 16.39 -2.58 -9.51
N VAL A 101 17.01 -3.35 -8.63
CA VAL A 101 16.50 -3.67 -7.30
C VAL A 101 17.57 -3.34 -6.27
N GLU A 102 17.29 -2.38 -5.40
CA GLU A 102 18.18 -1.96 -4.32
C GLU A 102 17.44 -2.02 -2.98
N TYR A 103 18.19 -2.09 -1.90
CA TYR A 103 17.64 -2.16 -0.54
C TYR A 103 18.25 -1.07 0.33
N PHE A 104 17.45 -0.51 1.25
CA PHE A 104 17.95 0.48 2.20
C PHE A 104 17.12 0.53 3.48
N GLY A 105 17.62 1.29 4.45
CA GLY A 105 16.92 1.61 5.70
C GLY A 105 16.95 0.48 6.73
N GLU A 106 17.21 0.84 7.97
CA GLU A 106 17.35 -0.08 9.09
C GLU A 106 16.04 -0.38 9.83
N HIS A 107 14.93 0.23 9.39
CA HIS A 107 13.62 0.12 10.03
C HIS A 107 12.63 -0.71 9.19
N PRO A 108 12.59 -2.04 9.37
CA PRO A 108 11.58 -2.87 8.71
C PRO A 108 10.21 -2.58 9.30
N GLY A 109 9.17 -2.66 8.46
CA GLY A 109 7.83 -2.31 8.91
C GLY A 109 6.71 -2.73 7.97
N THR A 110 5.63 -1.97 8.02
CA THR A 110 4.47 -2.18 7.14
C THR A 110 4.03 -0.88 6.49
N GLY A 111 3.94 0.22 7.26
CA GLY A 111 3.55 1.51 6.71
C GLY A 111 4.59 2.05 5.73
N ILE A 112 4.17 2.60 4.60
CA ILE A 112 5.04 3.30 3.67
C ILE A 112 4.24 4.37 2.93
N GLY A 113 4.88 5.50 2.63
CA GLY A 113 4.25 6.59 1.91
C GLY A 113 5.25 7.67 1.50
N ILE A 114 4.94 8.43 0.46
CA ILE A 114 5.76 9.55 -0.02
C ILE A 114 5.02 10.85 0.27
N ARG A 115 5.75 11.84 0.81
CA ARG A 115 5.23 13.17 1.06
C ARG A 115 6.36 14.21 1.05
N ASN A 116 6.14 15.32 0.35
CA ASN A 116 7.04 16.49 0.35
C ASN A 116 8.53 16.15 0.12
N GLY A 117 8.84 15.20 -0.78
CA GLY A 117 10.20 14.78 -1.08
C GLY A 117 10.85 13.89 0.00
N TYR A 118 10.04 13.24 0.83
CA TYR A 118 10.48 12.24 1.80
C TYR A 118 9.72 10.93 1.61
N LEU A 119 10.41 9.82 1.79
CA LEU A 119 9.84 8.50 1.95
C LEU A 119 9.66 8.22 3.45
N TYR A 120 8.44 7.90 3.85
CA TYR A 120 8.09 7.55 5.24
C TYR A 120 7.92 6.05 5.38
N VAL A 121 8.42 5.50 6.50
CA VAL A 121 8.33 4.08 6.84
C VAL A 121 7.79 3.92 8.25
N GLY A 122 6.70 3.16 8.39
CA GLY A 122 6.07 2.82 9.67
C GLY A 122 6.57 1.47 10.19
N ALA A 123 7.48 1.52 11.14
CA ALA A 123 8.10 0.37 11.81
C ALA A 123 7.37 0.01 13.12
N ASP A 124 7.91 -0.95 13.89
CA ASP A 124 7.29 -1.41 15.15
C ASP A 124 7.26 -0.33 16.23
N TYR A 125 8.30 0.51 16.30
CA TYR A 125 8.50 1.47 17.39
C TYR A 125 8.33 2.93 16.98
N GLY A 126 8.21 3.22 15.68
CA GLY A 126 8.11 4.57 15.18
C GLY A 126 7.71 4.68 13.72
N VAL A 127 7.41 5.89 13.30
CA VAL A 127 7.34 6.29 11.90
C VAL A 127 8.55 7.15 11.62
N TYR A 128 9.35 6.72 10.66
CA TYR A 128 10.58 7.39 10.22
C TYR A 128 10.42 7.94 8.83
N ARG A 129 11.19 8.97 8.49
CA ARG A 129 11.28 9.45 7.11
C ARG A 129 12.72 9.58 6.64
N TYR A 130 12.91 9.43 5.35
CA TYR A 130 14.19 9.54 4.66
C TYR A 130 14.06 10.56 3.55
N LYS A 131 15.03 11.47 3.44
CA LYS A 131 15.01 12.47 2.37
C LYS A 131 15.28 11.82 1.02
N MET A 132 14.39 12.05 0.08
CA MET A 132 14.56 11.63 -1.31
C MET A 132 15.31 12.69 -2.10
N THR A 133 16.15 12.26 -3.02
CA THR A 133 16.88 13.11 -3.95
C THR A 133 16.37 12.83 -5.37
N GLU A 134 16.07 13.87 -6.11
CA GLU A 134 15.57 13.73 -7.48
C GLU A 134 16.58 12.96 -8.36
N GLY A 135 16.08 11.95 -9.08
CA GLY A 135 16.89 11.07 -9.93
C GLY A 135 17.53 9.87 -9.20
N GLU A 136 17.70 9.92 -7.90
CA GLU A 136 18.22 8.80 -7.10
C GLU A 136 17.10 7.83 -6.74
N LEU A 137 17.36 6.52 -6.88
CA LEU A 137 16.41 5.47 -6.51
C LEU A 137 16.34 5.32 -4.98
N VAL A 138 17.50 5.26 -4.33
CA VAL A 138 17.61 5.07 -2.89
C VAL A 138 17.71 6.43 -2.19
N PRO A 139 16.88 6.70 -1.15
CA PRO A 139 17.06 7.86 -0.28
C PRO A 139 18.45 7.92 0.34
N THR A 140 19.06 9.10 0.36
CA THR A 140 20.48 9.27 0.76
C THR A 140 20.66 9.83 2.18
N GLY A 141 19.59 10.19 2.88
CA GLY A 141 19.63 10.76 4.22
C GLY A 141 19.57 9.71 5.32
N GLU A 142 19.98 10.10 6.53
CA GLU A 142 19.71 9.33 7.74
C GLU A 142 18.20 9.31 8.03
N ALA A 143 17.76 8.29 8.80
CA ALA A 143 16.38 8.21 9.26
C ALA A 143 16.07 9.33 10.25
N GLU A 144 15.01 10.08 10.02
CA GLU A 144 14.46 11.08 10.93
C GLU A 144 13.19 10.53 11.58
N LEU A 145 13.15 10.43 12.92
CA LEU A 145 11.95 10.01 13.64
C LEU A 145 10.87 11.10 13.53
N ILE A 146 9.68 10.71 13.09
CA ILE A 146 8.53 11.62 13.02
C ILE A 146 7.54 11.36 14.14
N ALA A 147 7.23 10.11 14.42
CA ALA A 147 6.32 9.72 15.51
C ALA A 147 6.87 8.50 16.24
N GLY A 148 6.92 8.58 17.56
CA GLY A 148 7.44 7.53 18.43
C GLY A 148 6.68 7.46 19.75
N GLY A 149 7.33 6.90 20.79
CA GLY A 149 6.73 6.72 22.09
C GLY A 149 5.61 5.67 22.13
N PHE A 150 5.48 4.82 21.10
CA PHE A 150 4.45 3.76 21.06
C PHE A 150 4.74 2.65 22.07
N PRO A 151 3.68 1.98 22.60
CA PRO A 151 3.85 0.83 23.49
C PRO A 151 4.65 -0.30 22.83
N GLU A 152 5.54 -0.90 23.58
CA GLU A 152 6.19 -2.16 23.19
C GLU A 152 5.16 -3.28 23.10
N GLN A 153 5.11 -3.99 21.97
CA GLN A 153 4.19 -5.10 21.78
C GLN A 153 4.69 -6.08 20.72
N GLY A 154 4.44 -7.37 20.92
CA GLY A 154 4.85 -8.41 19.95
C GLY A 154 3.82 -8.65 18.85
N SER A 155 2.52 -8.42 19.11
CA SER A 155 1.45 -8.55 18.12
C SER A 155 0.98 -7.17 17.68
N HIS A 156 0.66 -7.01 16.38
CA HIS A 156 0.18 -5.75 15.80
C HIS A 156 1.10 -4.54 16.06
N ALA A 157 2.41 -4.80 16.14
CA ALA A 157 3.41 -3.78 16.49
C ALA A 157 3.59 -2.73 15.40
N VAL A 158 3.50 -3.13 14.13
CA VAL A 158 3.72 -2.24 12.97
C VAL A 158 2.75 -1.07 12.92
N LYS A 159 3.21 0.04 12.34
CA LYS A 159 2.50 1.32 12.27
C LYS A 159 2.13 1.67 10.83
N PRO A 160 1.09 1.07 10.23
CA PRO A 160 0.53 1.60 9.00
C PRO A 160 -0.04 3.00 9.25
N PHE A 161 0.09 3.86 8.25
CA PHE A 161 -0.32 5.26 8.35
C PHE A 161 -0.86 5.79 7.01
N ALA A 162 -1.55 6.93 7.07
CA ALA A 162 -1.98 7.70 5.92
C ALA A 162 -1.80 9.21 6.18
N PHE A 163 -1.68 9.99 5.11
CA PHE A 163 -1.61 11.44 5.17
C PHE A 163 -2.88 12.07 4.64
N ASP A 164 -3.31 13.18 5.25
CA ASP A 164 -4.28 14.07 4.64
C ASP A 164 -3.60 15.22 3.87
N ASN A 165 -4.44 16.08 3.25
CA ASN A 165 -3.97 17.25 2.53
C ASN A 165 -3.64 18.46 3.43
N LYS A 166 -3.80 18.34 4.76
CA LYS A 166 -3.66 19.42 5.74
C LYS A 166 -2.39 19.31 6.58
N GLY A 167 -1.52 18.31 6.28
CA GLY A 167 -0.29 18.08 7.01
C GLY A 167 -0.42 17.14 8.19
N ASN A 168 -1.51 16.40 8.29
CA ASN A 168 -1.67 15.40 9.33
C ASN A 168 -1.25 14.01 8.82
N MET A 169 -0.77 13.20 9.76
CA MET A 169 -0.48 11.78 9.60
C MET A 169 -1.31 10.99 10.61
N TYR A 170 -2.08 10.04 10.11
CA TYR A 170 -2.93 9.14 10.91
C TYR A 170 -2.25 7.79 11.03
N VAL A 171 -1.90 7.40 12.24
CA VAL A 171 -1.12 6.19 12.53
C VAL A 171 -1.98 5.19 13.29
N ASN A 172 -2.09 3.96 12.78
CA ASN A 172 -2.69 2.87 13.52
C ASN A 172 -1.74 2.37 14.61
N VAL A 173 -2.25 2.26 15.82
CA VAL A 173 -1.60 1.56 16.93
C VAL A 173 -2.49 0.39 17.32
N GLY A 174 -2.19 -0.78 16.78
CA GLY A 174 -3.01 -1.98 16.98
C GLY A 174 -3.00 -2.46 18.42
N ALA A 175 -4.08 -3.15 18.82
CA ALA A 175 -4.15 -3.78 20.12
C ALA A 175 -3.33 -5.08 20.15
N PRO A 176 -2.61 -5.39 21.22
CA PRO A 176 -1.74 -6.57 21.29
C PRO A 176 -2.51 -7.88 21.46
N SER A 177 -3.80 -7.83 21.79
CA SER A 177 -4.63 -9.01 22.05
C SER A 177 -5.91 -9.03 21.23
N ASN A 178 -6.57 -10.19 21.19
CA ASN A 178 -7.83 -10.40 20.47
C ASN A 178 -9.00 -9.65 21.09
N ALA A 179 -9.12 -9.71 22.42
CA ALA A 179 -10.27 -9.23 23.17
C ALA A 179 -9.85 -8.63 24.51
N CYS A 180 -8.72 -7.92 24.58
CA CYS A 180 -8.20 -7.34 25.82
C CYS A 180 -8.08 -8.35 26.98
N MET A 181 -7.55 -9.53 26.67
CA MET A 181 -7.45 -10.65 27.60
C MET A 181 -6.50 -10.35 28.76
N GLU A 182 -6.82 -10.79 29.98
CA GLU A 182 -5.93 -10.72 31.15
C GLU A 182 -4.61 -11.46 30.89
N GLN A 183 -4.71 -12.63 30.27
CA GLN A 183 -3.57 -13.43 29.84
C GLN A 183 -3.62 -13.58 28.31
N MET A 184 -2.71 -12.90 27.63
CA MET A 184 -2.69 -12.88 26.17
C MET A 184 -2.59 -14.29 25.58
N ARG A 185 -3.41 -14.56 24.55
CA ARG A 185 -3.46 -15.82 23.80
C ARG A 185 -3.59 -17.07 24.67
N THR A 186 -4.27 -16.96 25.83
CA THR A 186 -4.50 -18.05 26.77
C THR A 186 -5.96 -18.50 26.69
N LYS A 187 -6.18 -19.83 26.55
CA LYS A 187 -7.51 -20.43 26.49
C LYS A 187 -8.33 -20.10 27.73
N GLY A 188 -9.53 -19.58 27.52
CA GLY A 188 -10.48 -19.25 28.59
C GLY A 188 -10.10 -18.03 29.42
N SER A 189 -9.04 -17.27 29.05
CA SER A 189 -8.71 -16.03 29.75
C SER A 189 -9.84 -15.01 29.59
N PRO A 190 -10.33 -14.39 30.68
CA PRO A 190 -11.36 -13.37 30.58
C PRO A 190 -10.81 -12.09 29.93
N GLY A 191 -11.70 -11.28 29.36
CA GLY A 191 -11.41 -9.91 28.95
C GLY A 191 -11.42 -8.98 30.17
N MET A 192 -10.61 -7.94 30.12
CA MET A 192 -10.56 -6.88 31.12
C MET A 192 -11.64 -5.81 30.84
N ASP A 193 -12.30 -5.37 31.89
CA ASP A 193 -13.25 -4.24 31.86
C ASP A 193 -13.03 -3.34 33.08
N PRO A 194 -12.57 -2.09 32.94
CA PRO A 194 -12.20 -1.44 31.67
C PRO A 194 -10.93 -2.02 31.06
N CYS A 195 -10.82 -1.96 29.73
CA CYS A 195 -9.66 -2.42 28.99
C CYS A 195 -8.50 -1.42 29.05
N PRO A 196 -7.38 -1.71 29.74
CA PRO A 196 -6.26 -0.77 29.83
C PRO A 196 -5.52 -0.57 28.51
N GLN A 197 -5.64 -1.51 27.55
CA GLN A 197 -5.00 -1.38 26.24
C GLN A 197 -5.55 -0.19 25.45
N LEU A 198 -6.82 0.18 25.65
CA LEU A 198 -7.46 1.32 24.98
C LEU A 198 -6.85 2.68 25.34
N GLU A 199 -6.05 2.76 26.39
CA GLU A 199 -5.37 4.00 26.74
C GLU A 199 -4.40 4.44 25.61
N ARG A 200 -3.64 3.48 25.03
CA ARG A 200 -2.58 3.76 24.08
C ARG A 200 -2.58 2.88 22.83
N GLN A 201 -3.52 1.97 22.69
CA GLN A 201 -3.60 0.95 21.63
C GLN A 201 -5.05 0.78 21.17
N GLY A 202 -5.27 0.02 20.11
CA GLY A 202 -6.62 -0.26 19.61
C GLY A 202 -7.30 0.97 18.99
N GLY A 203 -6.55 1.76 18.19
CA GLY A 203 -7.11 2.94 17.55
C GLY A 203 -6.16 3.65 16.60
N ILE A 204 -6.54 4.88 16.25
CA ILE A 204 -5.79 5.76 15.34
C ILE A 204 -5.35 7.02 16.09
N TRP A 205 -4.09 7.39 15.94
CA TRP A 205 -3.51 8.62 16.48
C TRP A 205 -3.12 9.56 15.37
N ARG A 206 -3.44 10.84 15.53
CA ARG A 206 -3.11 11.91 14.59
C ARG A 206 -1.87 12.66 15.06
N PHE A 207 -0.89 12.79 14.18
CA PHE A 207 0.36 13.54 14.33
C PHE A 207 0.47 14.62 13.26
N ASN A 208 1.38 15.56 13.44
CA ASN A 208 1.83 16.43 12.37
C ASN A 208 2.83 15.66 11.48
N ALA A 209 2.54 15.52 10.18
CA ALA A 209 3.38 14.75 9.27
C ALA A 209 4.79 15.34 9.08
N ASP A 210 4.96 16.64 9.26
CA ASP A 210 6.19 17.36 8.94
C ASP A 210 7.05 17.71 10.19
N LYS A 211 6.50 17.50 11.41
CA LYS A 211 7.21 17.77 12.68
C LYS A 211 7.96 16.52 13.15
N PRO A 212 9.31 16.58 13.31
CA PRO A 212 10.06 15.44 13.86
C PRO A 212 9.86 15.28 15.38
N ASP A 213 10.32 14.15 15.90
CA ASP A 213 10.45 13.82 17.32
C ASP A 213 9.15 13.94 18.14
N GLN A 214 8.02 13.56 17.56
CA GLN A 214 6.74 13.56 18.28
C GLN A 214 6.54 12.28 19.09
N ASP A 215 6.04 12.43 20.31
CA ASP A 215 5.67 11.32 21.20
C ASP A 215 4.17 11.10 21.20
N GLN A 216 3.74 9.82 21.20
CA GLN A 216 2.31 9.44 21.17
C GLN A 216 1.51 10.06 22.31
N VAL A 217 2.08 10.18 23.51
CA VAL A 217 1.35 10.66 24.70
C VAL A 217 1.40 12.19 24.78
N ALA A 218 2.55 12.79 24.47
CA ALA A 218 2.76 14.22 24.64
C ALA A 218 2.25 15.06 23.48
N ASP A 219 2.32 14.55 22.24
CA ASP A 219 2.11 15.35 21.03
C ASP A 219 0.92 14.88 20.17
N ALA A 220 0.50 13.61 20.28
CA ALA A 220 -0.53 13.08 19.42
C ALA A 220 -1.95 13.31 19.95
N GLU A 221 -2.89 13.44 19.04
CA GLU A 221 -4.32 13.36 19.33
C GLU A 221 -4.84 11.95 19.07
N ARG A 222 -5.54 11.35 20.04
CA ARG A 222 -6.28 10.10 19.80
C ARG A 222 -7.49 10.40 18.90
N PHE A 223 -7.34 10.13 17.61
CA PHE A 223 -8.32 10.45 16.59
C PHE A 223 -9.54 9.52 16.63
N ALA A 224 -9.29 8.21 16.81
CA ALA A 224 -10.35 7.20 16.95
C ALA A 224 -9.90 6.06 17.86
N THR A 225 -10.85 5.33 18.44
CA THR A 225 -10.64 4.21 19.34
C THR A 225 -11.51 3.01 18.96
N GLY A 226 -11.33 1.87 19.63
CA GLY A 226 -12.16 0.69 19.42
C GLY A 226 -11.86 -0.05 18.10
N ILE A 227 -10.70 0.14 17.49
CA ILE A 227 -10.22 -0.54 16.29
C ILE A 227 -9.14 -1.53 16.71
N ARG A 228 -9.40 -2.84 16.59
CA ARG A 228 -8.46 -3.87 17.03
C ARG A 228 -7.08 -3.73 16.36
N ASN A 229 -7.03 -3.66 15.06
CA ASN A 229 -5.81 -3.43 14.29
C ASN A 229 -6.15 -3.10 12.83
N ALA A 230 -5.95 -1.87 12.42
CA ALA A 230 -6.10 -1.47 11.04
C ALA A 230 -4.81 -1.77 10.26
N VAL A 231 -4.89 -2.65 9.26
CA VAL A 231 -3.75 -2.96 8.38
C VAL A 231 -3.76 -2.09 7.15
N ALA A 232 -4.91 -1.93 6.48
CA ALA A 232 -5.07 -0.96 5.42
C ALA A 232 -5.61 0.36 6.00
N ILE A 233 -4.98 1.45 5.62
CA ILE A 233 -5.35 2.81 6.02
C ILE A 233 -5.08 3.76 4.86
N THR A 234 -6.05 4.60 4.53
CA THR A 234 -5.92 5.57 3.45
C THR A 234 -6.79 6.80 3.69
N TRP A 235 -6.31 7.95 3.26
CA TRP A 235 -7.10 9.17 3.18
C TRP A 235 -7.74 9.30 1.81
N ASN A 236 -9.05 9.33 1.76
CA ASN A 236 -9.78 9.58 0.52
C ASN A 236 -9.90 11.10 0.28
N GLN A 237 -9.11 11.60 -0.65
CA GLN A 237 -9.03 13.03 -0.96
C GLN A 237 -10.33 13.61 -1.57
N HIS A 238 -11.17 12.77 -2.19
CA HIS A 238 -12.40 13.24 -2.83
C HIS A 238 -13.49 13.60 -1.82
N VAL A 239 -13.54 12.87 -0.71
CA VAL A 239 -14.52 13.10 0.36
C VAL A 239 -13.91 13.69 1.62
N ASN A 240 -12.56 13.81 1.68
CA ASN A 240 -11.78 14.27 2.83
C ASN A 240 -12.02 13.46 4.10
N GLU A 241 -12.03 12.13 3.97
CA GLU A 241 -12.27 11.20 5.07
C GLU A 241 -11.20 10.12 5.14
N LEU A 242 -10.92 9.64 6.34
CA LEU A 242 -10.04 8.52 6.60
C LEU A 242 -10.81 7.21 6.49
N TYR A 243 -10.26 6.25 5.72
CA TYR A 243 -10.76 4.89 5.64
C TYR A 243 -9.73 3.91 6.16
N VAL A 244 -10.20 2.91 6.90
CA VAL A 244 -9.37 1.82 7.39
C VAL A 244 -10.06 0.47 7.16
N VAL A 245 -9.25 -0.57 6.99
CA VAL A 245 -9.74 -1.95 7.06
C VAL A 245 -9.05 -2.62 8.25
N GLN A 246 -9.85 -3.06 9.21
CA GLN A 246 -9.33 -3.71 10.40
C GLN A 246 -9.27 -5.23 10.23
N HIS A 247 -8.24 -5.85 10.79
CA HIS A 247 -8.28 -7.25 11.14
C HIS A 247 -9.20 -7.47 12.33
N GLY A 248 -10.21 -8.26 12.13
CA GLY A 248 -11.14 -8.68 13.15
C GLY A 248 -10.55 -9.71 14.11
N ARG A 249 -11.43 -10.49 14.72
CA ARG A 249 -11.08 -11.48 15.74
C ARG A 249 -10.55 -12.74 15.06
N ASP A 250 -9.49 -13.30 15.59
CA ASP A 250 -8.94 -14.58 15.15
C ASP A 250 -8.95 -15.61 16.28
N GLN A 251 -8.80 -16.88 15.94
CA GLN A 251 -8.61 -17.98 16.90
C GLN A 251 -9.72 -18.10 17.97
N LEU A 252 -10.95 -17.70 17.67
CA LEU A 252 -12.07 -17.69 18.63
C LEU A 252 -12.32 -19.09 19.21
N HIS A 253 -12.41 -20.12 18.35
CA HIS A 253 -12.58 -21.50 18.80
C HIS A 253 -11.42 -22.00 19.68
N GLN A 254 -10.19 -21.59 19.38
CA GLN A 254 -9.01 -22.03 20.14
C GLN A 254 -9.01 -21.45 21.56
N PHE A 255 -9.41 -20.19 21.71
CA PHE A 255 -9.42 -19.52 23.01
C PHE A 255 -10.73 -19.70 23.78
N TYR A 256 -11.86 -19.79 23.08
CA TYR A 256 -13.19 -19.85 23.66
C TYR A 256 -14.03 -20.98 23.03
N PRO A 257 -13.61 -22.26 23.15
CA PRO A 257 -14.30 -23.39 22.49
C PRO A 257 -15.71 -23.65 22.99
N ASP A 258 -16.05 -23.17 24.20
CA ASP A 258 -17.40 -23.27 24.76
C ASP A 258 -18.35 -22.20 24.17
N MET A 259 -17.81 -21.17 23.48
CA MET A 259 -18.58 -20.06 22.90
C MET A 259 -18.62 -20.11 21.39
N TYR A 260 -17.61 -20.69 20.75
CA TYR A 260 -17.44 -20.66 19.29
C TYR A 260 -17.08 -22.05 18.76
N THR A 261 -17.78 -22.48 17.73
CA THR A 261 -17.38 -23.63 16.91
C THR A 261 -16.23 -23.28 15.97
N VAL A 262 -15.60 -24.29 15.34
CA VAL A 262 -14.59 -24.08 14.30
C VAL A 262 -15.15 -23.29 13.13
N GLU A 263 -16.40 -23.59 12.73
CA GLU A 263 -17.10 -22.92 11.63
C GLU A 263 -17.40 -21.45 11.95
N GLU A 264 -17.91 -21.15 13.13
CA GLU A 264 -18.13 -19.77 13.58
C GLU A 264 -16.80 -18.99 13.66
N SER A 265 -15.73 -19.61 14.13
CA SER A 265 -14.41 -19.00 14.16
C SER A 265 -13.88 -18.65 12.76
N ALA A 266 -14.25 -19.44 11.74
CA ALA A 266 -13.89 -19.16 10.36
C ALA A 266 -14.77 -18.08 9.71
N ASN A 267 -16.06 -18.03 10.04
CA ASN A 267 -17.05 -17.19 9.38
C ASN A 267 -17.32 -15.85 10.07
N LEU A 268 -16.85 -15.66 11.31
CA LEU A 268 -17.14 -14.49 12.15
C LEU A 268 -15.88 -13.71 12.58
N PRO A 269 -14.89 -13.48 11.70
CA PRO A 269 -13.71 -12.70 12.09
C PRO A 269 -14.06 -11.21 12.33
N ALA A 270 -15.19 -10.72 11.81
CA ALA A 270 -15.59 -9.32 11.87
C ALA A 270 -14.52 -8.38 11.28
N GLU A 271 -14.06 -8.73 10.09
CA GLU A 271 -13.26 -7.83 9.26
C GLU A 271 -14.17 -6.70 8.76
N GLU A 272 -13.76 -5.45 8.97
CA GLU A 272 -14.61 -4.30 8.68
C GLU A 272 -13.83 -3.22 7.93
N MET A 273 -14.48 -2.62 6.93
CA MET A 273 -14.04 -1.36 6.33
C MET A 273 -14.79 -0.21 7.00
N LEU A 274 -14.05 0.69 7.60
CA LEU A 274 -14.57 1.76 8.43
C LEU A 274 -14.23 3.13 7.81
N MET A 275 -15.21 4.04 7.77
CA MET A 275 -14.99 5.46 7.61
C MET A 275 -14.77 6.06 9.01
N VAL A 276 -13.66 6.73 9.22
CA VAL A 276 -13.17 7.13 10.55
C VAL A 276 -13.18 8.64 10.70
N GLU A 277 -14.03 9.12 11.58
CA GLU A 277 -14.11 10.54 11.96
C GLU A 277 -13.44 10.77 13.32
N ALA A 278 -13.11 12.02 13.63
CA ALA A 278 -12.54 12.40 14.92
C ALA A 278 -13.50 12.04 16.06
N GLY A 279 -13.03 11.33 17.06
CA GLY A 279 -13.79 10.89 18.21
C GLY A 279 -14.61 9.61 18.00
N SER A 280 -14.52 8.96 16.85
CA SER A 280 -15.21 7.68 16.59
C SER A 280 -14.73 6.57 17.54
N ASP A 281 -15.69 5.75 18.00
CA ASP A 281 -15.44 4.51 18.73
C ASP A 281 -16.12 3.32 18.03
N PHE A 282 -15.30 2.37 17.56
CA PHE A 282 -15.75 1.20 16.80
C PHE A 282 -16.04 -0.02 17.67
N GLY A 283 -15.81 0.08 18.98
CA GLY A 283 -16.34 -0.85 19.98
C GLY A 283 -15.40 -1.95 20.44
N TRP A 284 -14.27 -2.22 19.78
CA TRP A 284 -13.29 -3.16 20.31
C TRP A 284 -12.78 -2.72 21.71
N PRO A 285 -12.64 -3.59 22.71
CA PRO A 285 -12.84 -5.04 22.70
C PRO A 285 -14.25 -5.49 23.10
N TYR A 286 -15.17 -4.57 23.38
CA TYR A 286 -16.44 -4.86 24.03
C TYR A 286 -17.54 -5.32 23.07
N CYS A 287 -17.49 -4.86 21.82
CA CYS A 287 -18.47 -5.25 20.80
C CYS A 287 -17.84 -5.29 19.40
N TYR A 288 -18.56 -5.90 18.48
CA TYR A 288 -18.26 -5.98 17.05
C TYR A 288 -19.58 -6.03 16.29
N TYR A 289 -19.53 -5.74 15.00
CA TYR A 289 -20.70 -5.93 14.15
C TYR A 289 -20.81 -7.40 13.75
N ASP A 290 -21.92 -8.06 14.16
CA ASP A 290 -22.22 -9.43 13.77
C ASP A 290 -23.04 -9.40 12.47
N GLN A 291 -22.39 -9.65 11.33
CA GLN A 291 -23.04 -9.61 10.02
C GLN A 291 -24.12 -10.69 9.85
N MET A 292 -24.06 -11.80 10.59
CA MET A 292 -25.08 -12.86 10.53
C MET A 292 -26.35 -12.43 11.25
N LYS A 293 -26.24 -11.63 12.30
CA LYS A 293 -27.36 -11.07 13.06
C LYS A 293 -27.78 -9.68 12.60
N GLY A 294 -26.92 -9.01 11.79
CA GLY A 294 -27.14 -7.67 11.32
C GLY A 294 -27.17 -6.60 12.42
N GLN A 295 -26.43 -6.81 13.51
CA GLN A 295 -26.38 -5.90 14.67
C GLN A 295 -25.03 -5.89 15.35
N LYS A 296 -24.78 -4.82 16.11
CA LYS A 296 -23.58 -4.64 16.94
C LYS A 296 -23.80 -5.18 18.34
#